data_f709a28ee0ce2fc8542f0c0b8200ac64
#
_entry.id   f709a28ee0ce2fc8542f0c0b8200ac64
#
_cell.length_a   1.000
_cell.length_b   1.000
_cell.length_c   1.000
_cell.angle_alpha   90.00
_cell.angle_beta   90.00
_cell.angle_gamma   90.00
#
_symmetry.space_group_name_H-M   'P 1'
#
loop_
_entity.id
_entity.type
_entity.pdbx_description
1 polymer ?
#
loop_
_entity_poly.entity_id
_entity_poly.type
_entity_poly.pdbx_seq_one_letter_code
_entity_poly.pdbx_strand_id
1 'polypeptide(L)'
;MEQKRRPFQGVLNILSFNRHFYVFGLGALVILFASRYLIKWPDPIFWIVITAFLYGLIAPLLVSAYVYDFSGYYSLNWLTPLVTDPQKVQTIVNINAGFDETSFIIKSKFPRSDLQAFDFYNAKQHTEPAIKRARKVSLVYPNTRQVASGSLPLTDGTVDLVCLLSAAHEIRSHQEKIAFLKECHRSCAPGGKVIMVEHLRDFSNFLAFSVGFTHFFSRSTWKDAFQRAGFSTFQETKFTPFMSIFECQP
;
A
#
# COMPACT_ATOMS: atom_id res chain seq x y z
N MET A 1 11.80 -12.44 -16.92
CA MET A 1 12.84 -11.56 -16.36
C MET A 1 12.43 -11.18 -14.96
N GLU A 2 13.19 -11.59 -13.97
CA GLU A 2 12.97 -11.18 -12.57
C GLU A 2 13.30 -9.70 -12.44
N GLN A 3 12.33 -8.89 -12.04
CA GLN A 3 12.61 -7.47 -11.83
C GLN A 3 13.37 -7.31 -10.50
N LYS A 4 14.69 -7.25 -10.59
CA LYS A 4 15.52 -6.98 -9.42
C LYS A 4 15.31 -5.52 -8.99
N ARG A 5 14.76 -5.31 -7.78
CA ARG A 5 14.63 -3.97 -7.20
C ARG A 5 16.00 -3.29 -7.10
N ARG A 6 16.03 -1.99 -7.39
CA ARG A 6 17.23 -1.17 -7.22
C ARG A 6 17.43 -0.84 -5.74
N PRO A 7 18.67 -0.62 -5.28
CA PRO A 7 18.90 -0.07 -3.95
C PRO A 7 18.11 1.22 -3.74
N PHE A 8 17.47 1.38 -2.57
CA PHE A 8 16.65 2.54 -2.22
C PHE A 8 15.48 2.84 -3.16
N GLN A 9 15.01 1.85 -3.91
CA GLN A 9 13.89 2.05 -4.85
C GLN A 9 12.62 2.52 -4.13
N GLY A 10 12.36 2.10 -2.90
CA GLY A 10 11.24 2.56 -2.10
C GLY A 10 11.27 4.06 -1.87
N VAL A 11 12.39 4.58 -1.39
CA VAL A 11 12.58 6.04 -1.19
C VAL A 11 12.48 6.80 -2.51
N LEU A 12 13.11 6.30 -3.57
CA LEU A 12 13.09 6.95 -4.88
C LEU A 12 11.67 7.00 -5.46
N ASN A 13 10.88 5.95 -5.25
CA ASN A 13 9.47 5.92 -5.65
C ASN A 13 8.67 6.99 -4.88
N ILE A 14 8.83 7.06 -3.56
CA ILE A 14 8.12 8.07 -2.73
C ILE A 14 8.49 9.49 -3.16
N LEU A 15 9.77 9.78 -3.38
CA LEU A 15 10.22 11.07 -3.89
C LEU A 15 9.61 11.39 -5.26
N SER A 16 9.62 10.44 -6.18
CA SER A 16 9.09 10.62 -7.53
C SER A 16 7.57 10.83 -7.51
N PHE A 17 6.83 9.99 -6.76
CA PHE A 17 5.37 10.02 -6.75
C PHE A 17 4.84 11.25 -6.02
N ASN A 18 5.55 11.71 -5.00
CA ASN A 18 5.18 12.84 -4.16
C ASN A 18 6.06 14.08 -4.40
N ARG A 19 6.77 14.15 -5.53
CA ARG A 19 7.75 15.22 -5.82
C ARG A 19 7.23 16.64 -5.60
N HIS A 20 5.94 16.86 -5.82
CA HIS A 20 5.33 18.19 -5.62
C HIS A 20 5.39 18.61 -4.13
N PHE A 21 5.21 17.68 -3.18
CA PHE A 21 5.36 18.01 -1.75
C PHE A 21 6.78 18.43 -1.41
N TYR A 22 7.77 17.74 -1.98
CA TYR A 22 9.18 18.07 -1.75
C TYR A 22 9.59 19.39 -2.42
N VAL A 23 9.11 19.63 -3.64
CA VAL A 23 9.38 20.91 -4.33
C VAL A 23 8.75 22.09 -3.57
N PHE A 24 7.46 21.98 -3.21
CA PHE A 24 6.80 23.03 -2.41
C PHE A 24 7.38 23.13 -0.99
N GLY A 25 7.74 22.01 -0.39
CA GLY A 25 8.39 21.97 0.91
C GLY A 25 9.74 22.71 0.90
N LEU A 26 10.60 22.41 -0.08
CA LEU A 26 11.87 23.14 -0.21
C LEU A 26 11.66 24.63 -0.48
N GLY A 27 10.69 25.01 -1.33
CA GLY A 27 10.33 26.40 -1.56
C GLY A 27 9.86 27.11 -0.28
N ALA A 28 9.00 26.45 0.50
CA ALA A 28 8.55 26.98 1.79
C ALA A 28 9.70 27.11 2.80
N LEU A 29 10.65 26.17 2.80
CA LEU A 29 11.84 26.25 3.65
C LEU A 29 12.71 27.48 3.30
N VAL A 30 12.90 27.75 2.02
CA VAL A 30 13.61 28.97 1.54
C VAL A 30 12.90 30.23 2.02
N ILE A 31 11.56 30.26 1.90
CA ILE A 31 10.74 31.41 2.37
C ILE A 31 10.86 31.59 3.89
N LEU A 32 10.84 30.48 4.65
CA LEU A 32 11.02 30.50 6.10
C LEU A 32 12.40 31.12 6.48
N PHE A 33 13.47 30.69 5.80
CA PHE A 33 14.78 31.27 6.04
C PHE A 33 14.84 32.77 5.65
N ALA A 34 14.26 33.15 4.50
CA ALA A 34 14.19 34.53 4.09
C ALA A 34 13.37 35.39 5.08
N SER A 35 12.29 34.82 5.65
CA SER A 35 11.44 35.53 6.62
C SER A 35 12.20 35.94 7.88
N ARG A 36 13.31 35.28 8.23
CA ARG A 36 14.15 35.63 9.37
C ARG A 36 14.73 37.05 9.24
N TYR A 37 15.00 37.50 8.02
CA TYR A 37 15.52 38.84 7.75
C TYR A 37 14.42 39.92 7.75
N LEU A 38 13.19 39.51 7.44
CA LEU A 38 12.04 40.42 7.34
C LEU A 38 11.26 40.53 8.65
N ILE A 39 11.15 39.40 9.36
CA ILE A 39 10.40 39.27 10.60
C ILE A 39 11.41 38.99 11.71
N LYS A 40 11.44 39.79 12.76
CA LYS A 40 12.31 39.54 13.93
C LYS A 40 11.82 38.35 14.75
N TRP A 41 12.00 37.13 14.21
CA TRP A 41 11.65 35.92 14.93
C TRP A 41 12.46 35.78 16.21
N PRO A 42 11.86 35.43 17.37
CA PRO A 42 12.63 34.93 18.52
C PRO A 42 13.38 33.66 18.10
N ASP A 43 14.68 33.59 18.37
CA ASP A 43 15.55 32.48 17.93
C ASP A 43 15.02 31.08 18.27
N PRO A 44 14.55 30.81 19.51
CA PRO A 44 14.03 29.48 19.82
C PRO A 44 12.83 29.06 18.95
N ILE A 45 11.91 29.99 18.71
CA ILE A 45 10.70 29.75 17.92
C ILE A 45 11.09 29.47 16.46
N PHE A 46 12.01 30.24 15.89
CA PHE A 46 12.49 30.06 14.54
C PHE A 46 13.05 28.63 14.36
N TRP A 47 13.95 28.20 15.25
CA TRP A 47 14.57 26.88 15.14
C TRP A 47 13.61 25.74 15.42
N ILE A 48 12.61 25.90 16.29
CA ILE A 48 11.54 24.92 16.49
C ILE A 48 10.76 24.72 15.19
N VAL A 49 10.37 25.83 14.53
CA VAL A 49 9.62 25.76 13.26
C VAL A 49 10.44 25.10 12.15
N ILE A 50 11.72 25.48 11.99
CA ILE A 50 12.61 24.86 11.00
C ILE A 50 12.76 23.36 11.28
N THR A 51 12.99 22.97 12.54
CA THR A 51 13.17 21.57 12.92
C THR A 51 11.90 20.75 12.65
N ALA A 52 10.74 21.27 13.01
CA ALA A 52 9.46 20.61 12.74
C ALA A 52 9.21 20.45 11.23
N PHE A 53 9.58 21.47 10.46
CA PHE A 53 9.44 21.45 9.02
C PHE A 53 10.37 20.41 8.36
N LEU A 54 11.64 20.39 8.75
CA LEU A 54 12.62 19.39 8.30
C LEU A 54 12.21 17.99 8.69
N TYR A 55 11.69 17.79 9.92
CA TYR A 55 11.13 16.52 10.34
C TYR A 55 10.03 16.05 9.39
N GLY A 56 9.08 16.91 9.03
CA GLY A 56 7.99 16.60 8.11
C GLY A 56 8.46 16.21 6.71
N LEU A 57 9.62 16.68 6.26
CA LEU A 57 10.22 16.29 4.97
C LEU A 57 11.05 15.01 5.05
N ILE A 58 11.78 14.81 6.15
CA ILE A 58 12.78 13.75 6.25
C ILE A 58 12.17 12.45 6.82
N ALA A 59 11.31 12.53 7.84
CA ALA A 59 10.74 11.36 8.48
C ALA A 59 10.01 10.42 7.50
N PRO A 60 9.17 10.92 6.56
CA PRO A 60 8.54 10.04 5.57
C PRO A 60 9.55 9.28 4.71
N LEU A 61 10.68 9.88 4.37
CA LEU A 61 11.72 9.23 3.57
C LEU A 61 12.45 8.14 4.35
N LEU A 62 12.80 8.42 5.61
CA LEU A 62 13.46 7.44 6.48
C LEU A 62 12.56 6.23 6.74
N VAL A 63 11.27 6.49 7.03
CA VAL A 63 10.30 5.42 7.25
C VAL A 63 10.04 4.63 5.97
N SER A 64 9.95 5.30 4.81
CA SER A 64 9.79 4.61 3.53
C SER A 64 11.00 3.75 3.19
N ALA A 65 12.23 4.22 3.46
CA ALA A 65 13.44 3.41 3.33
C ALA A 65 13.35 2.16 4.23
N TYR A 66 13.04 2.36 5.50
CA TYR A 66 12.89 1.24 6.44
C TYR A 66 11.84 0.24 5.96
N VAL A 67 10.64 0.70 5.63
CA VAL A 67 9.52 -0.17 5.25
C VAL A 67 9.76 -0.88 3.92
N TYR A 68 10.15 -0.16 2.89
CA TYR A 68 10.16 -0.70 1.53
C TYR A 68 11.52 -1.23 1.08
N ASP A 69 12.62 -0.77 1.69
CA ASP A 69 13.94 -1.19 1.25
C ASP A 69 14.64 -2.12 2.28
N PHE A 70 14.36 -1.98 3.59
CA PHE A 70 15.09 -2.71 4.64
C PHE A 70 14.27 -3.71 5.45
N SER A 71 12.94 -3.56 5.55
CA SER A 71 12.09 -4.43 6.39
C SER A 71 11.92 -5.86 5.84
N GLY A 72 12.29 -6.10 4.59
CA GLY A 72 12.01 -7.35 3.90
C GLY A 72 10.59 -7.43 3.33
N TYR A 73 9.84 -6.30 3.25
CA TYR A 73 8.50 -6.27 2.66
C TYR A 73 8.44 -6.97 1.30
N TYR A 74 9.30 -6.58 0.38
CA TYR A 74 9.35 -7.15 -0.97
C TYR A 74 10.04 -8.51 -1.07
N SER A 75 10.61 -9.04 0.02
CA SER A 75 11.05 -10.43 0.03
C SER A 75 9.86 -11.41 0.05
N LEU A 76 8.70 -10.94 0.50
CA LEU A 76 7.49 -11.72 0.77
C LEU A 76 7.74 -12.97 1.63
N ASN A 77 8.86 -13.03 2.38
CA ASN A 77 9.14 -14.16 3.28
C ASN A 77 8.12 -14.24 4.41
N TRP A 78 7.54 -13.10 4.80
CA TRP A 78 6.46 -13.01 5.76
C TRP A 78 5.14 -13.62 5.26
N LEU A 79 4.95 -13.78 3.93
CA LEU A 79 3.75 -14.38 3.35
C LEU A 79 3.74 -15.92 3.50
N THR A 80 4.90 -16.55 3.43
CA THR A 80 5.00 -18.02 3.46
C THR A 80 4.38 -18.65 4.72
N PRO A 81 4.65 -18.16 5.95
CA PRO A 81 4.05 -18.75 7.15
C PRO A 81 2.53 -18.50 7.29
N LEU A 82 1.96 -17.55 6.55
CA LEU A 82 0.52 -17.29 6.52
C LEU A 82 -0.23 -18.27 5.62
N VAL A 83 0.49 -18.99 4.77
CA VAL A 83 -0.05 -20.01 3.86
C VAL A 83 0.24 -21.38 4.46
N THR A 84 -0.80 -22.14 4.83
CA THR A 84 -0.69 -23.40 5.56
C THR A 84 0.20 -24.43 4.83
N ASP A 85 0.09 -24.50 3.50
CA ASP A 85 0.93 -25.34 2.65
C ASP A 85 1.17 -24.64 1.30
N PRO A 86 2.32 -23.96 1.15
CA PRO A 86 2.63 -23.24 -0.08
C PRO A 86 2.63 -24.10 -1.36
N GLN A 87 2.80 -25.42 -1.23
CA GLN A 87 2.79 -26.33 -2.38
C GLN A 87 1.38 -26.69 -2.84
N LYS A 88 0.39 -26.54 -1.96
CA LYS A 88 -1.02 -26.81 -2.27
C LYS A 88 -1.75 -25.61 -2.85
N VAL A 89 -1.18 -24.41 -2.76
CA VAL A 89 -1.78 -23.21 -3.35
C VAL A 89 -1.72 -23.31 -4.87
N GLN A 90 -2.88 -23.50 -5.47
CA GLN A 90 -3.01 -23.65 -6.92
C GLN A 90 -3.33 -22.33 -7.61
N THR A 91 -4.25 -21.55 -7.03
CA THR A 91 -4.73 -20.30 -7.62
C THR A 91 -4.43 -19.11 -6.71
N ILE A 92 -3.63 -18.19 -7.22
CA ILE A 92 -3.32 -16.90 -6.54
C ILE A 92 -3.86 -15.76 -7.39
N VAL A 93 -4.48 -14.80 -6.74
CA VAL A 93 -4.92 -13.55 -7.36
C VAL A 93 -4.21 -12.40 -6.68
N ASN A 94 -3.46 -11.60 -7.45
CA ASN A 94 -2.87 -10.36 -6.97
C ASN A 94 -3.63 -9.17 -7.55
N ILE A 95 -4.24 -8.35 -6.69
CA ILE A 95 -5.07 -7.23 -7.12
C ILE A 95 -4.39 -5.92 -6.72
N ASN A 96 -4.13 -5.08 -7.70
CA ASN A 96 -3.43 -3.81 -7.54
C ASN A 96 -4.18 -2.65 -8.22
N ALA A 97 -3.69 -1.43 -8.03
CA ALA A 97 -4.22 -0.22 -8.65
C ALA A 97 -3.36 0.22 -9.87
N GLY A 98 -2.71 -0.73 -10.54
CA GLY A 98 -1.85 -0.52 -11.69
C GLY A 98 -0.43 -0.02 -11.35
N PHE A 99 -0.02 -0.15 -10.08
CA PHE A 99 1.37 -0.11 -9.66
C PHE A 99 1.70 -1.47 -9.03
N ASP A 100 2.27 -2.35 -9.85
CA ASP A 100 2.52 -3.74 -9.47
C ASP A 100 4.03 -4.02 -9.36
N GLU A 101 4.52 -4.09 -8.14
CA GLU A 101 5.88 -4.53 -7.83
C GLU A 101 5.92 -5.94 -7.23
N THR A 102 4.77 -6.61 -7.10
CA THR A 102 4.66 -7.83 -6.30
C THR A 102 4.33 -9.09 -7.11
N SER A 103 3.64 -9.00 -8.24
CA SER A 103 3.24 -10.19 -9.02
C SER A 103 4.42 -11.04 -9.46
N PHE A 104 5.50 -10.44 -9.94
CA PHE A 104 6.71 -11.21 -10.32
C PHE A 104 7.33 -11.92 -9.13
N ILE A 105 7.33 -11.29 -7.94
CA ILE A 105 7.86 -11.87 -6.71
C ILE A 105 6.96 -13.01 -6.22
N ILE A 106 5.64 -12.81 -6.25
CA ILE A 106 4.66 -13.83 -5.90
C ILE A 106 4.84 -15.05 -6.82
N LYS A 107 4.95 -14.84 -8.14
CA LYS A 107 5.15 -15.94 -9.09
C LYS A 107 6.47 -16.69 -8.87
N SER A 108 7.53 -15.98 -8.55
CA SER A 108 8.82 -16.60 -8.19
C SER A 108 8.71 -17.44 -6.92
N LYS A 109 7.96 -16.97 -5.93
CA LYS A 109 7.76 -17.66 -4.65
C LYS A 109 6.81 -18.83 -4.75
N PHE A 110 5.81 -18.76 -5.62
CA PHE A 110 4.81 -19.81 -5.88
C PHE A 110 4.85 -20.23 -7.36
N PRO A 111 5.93 -20.88 -7.82
CA PRO A 111 6.15 -21.15 -9.24
C PRO A 111 5.12 -22.09 -9.87
N ARG A 112 4.50 -22.95 -9.04
CA ARG A 112 3.50 -23.94 -9.50
C ARG A 112 2.08 -23.39 -9.55
N SER A 113 1.81 -22.29 -8.84
CA SER A 113 0.47 -21.69 -8.78
C SER A 113 0.12 -20.98 -10.08
N ASP A 114 -1.14 -21.01 -10.47
CA ASP A 114 -1.71 -20.08 -11.45
C ASP A 114 -1.85 -18.71 -10.80
N LEU A 115 -1.07 -17.73 -11.27
CA LEU A 115 -1.12 -16.36 -10.79
C LEU A 115 -1.88 -15.50 -11.78
N GLN A 116 -3.00 -14.94 -11.33
CA GLN A 116 -3.75 -13.94 -12.05
C GLN A 116 -3.53 -12.55 -11.43
N ALA A 117 -3.14 -11.57 -12.24
CA ALA A 117 -2.96 -10.19 -11.81
C ALA A 117 -4.12 -9.33 -12.32
N PHE A 118 -4.69 -8.52 -11.43
CA PHE A 118 -5.78 -7.59 -11.75
C PHE A 118 -5.41 -6.16 -11.38
N ASP A 119 -5.75 -5.24 -12.28
CA ASP A 119 -5.66 -3.80 -12.06
C ASP A 119 -7.08 -3.22 -11.96
N PHE A 120 -7.47 -2.76 -10.76
CA PHE A 120 -8.79 -2.15 -10.53
C PHE A 120 -8.82 -0.63 -10.75
N TYR A 121 -7.70 -0.02 -11.12
CA TYR A 121 -7.62 1.43 -11.23
C TYR A 121 -8.66 2.00 -12.20
N ASN A 122 -9.42 2.97 -11.72
CA ASN A 122 -10.34 3.77 -12.52
C ASN A 122 -9.95 5.25 -12.41
N ALA A 123 -9.53 5.85 -13.53
CA ALA A 123 -9.07 7.23 -13.58
C ALA A 123 -10.10 8.28 -13.14
N LYS A 124 -11.41 7.94 -13.17
CA LYS A 124 -12.51 8.82 -12.72
C LYS A 124 -12.72 8.77 -11.21
N GLN A 125 -12.35 7.66 -10.56
CA GLN A 125 -12.57 7.40 -9.13
C GLN A 125 -11.28 7.57 -8.33
N HIS A 126 -10.15 7.04 -8.86
CA HIS A 126 -8.85 7.04 -8.18
C HIS A 126 -8.01 8.21 -8.71
N THR A 127 -8.26 9.41 -8.19
CA THR A 127 -7.75 10.66 -8.78
C THR A 127 -6.44 11.14 -8.15
N GLU A 128 -5.88 10.43 -7.17
CA GLU A 128 -4.69 10.85 -6.47
C GLU A 128 -3.45 11.00 -7.38
N PRO A 129 -2.69 12.09 -7.26
CA PRO A 129 -1.54 12.33 -8.14
C PRO A 129 -0.43 11.28 -7.98
N ALA A 130 -0.28 10.68 -6.80
CA ALA A 130 0.75 9.68 -6.51
C ALA A 130 0.54 8.43 -7.34
N ILE A 131 -0.66 7.83 -7.32
CA ILE A 131 -0.96 6.62 -8.09
C ILE A 131 -0.87 6.87 -9.60
N LYS A 132 -1.29 8.05 -10.08
CA LYS A 132 -1.15 8.41 -11.49
C LYS A 132 0.30 8.43 -11.95
N ARG A 133 1.24 8.81 -11.08
CA ARG A 133 2.69 8.79 -11.38
C ARG A 133 3.28 7.40 -11.23
N ALA A 134 2.88 6.66 -10.20
CA ALA A 134 3.33 5.30 -9.96
C ALA A 134 3.01 4.38 -11.14
N ARG A 135 1.80 4.45 -11.68
CA ARG A 135 1.37 3.70 -12.87
C ARG A 135 2.23 3.92 -14.11
N LYS A 136 2.82 5.11 -14.28
CA LYS A 136 3.68 5.42 -15.45
C LYS A 136 5.03 4.71 -15.42
N VAL A 137 5.47 4.24 -14.26
CA VAL A 137 6.78 3.60 -14.08
C VAL A 137 6.66 2.13 -13.68
N SER A 138 5.44 1.65 -13.47
CA SER A 138 5.18 0.25 -13.15
C SER A 138 5.44 -0.65 -14.35
N LEU A 139 6.11 -1.78 -14.12
CA LEU A 139 6.11 -2.88 -15.07
C LEU A 139 4.81 -3.66 -14.88
N VAL A 140 4.07 -3.82 -15.98
CA VAL A 140 2.85 -4.60 -15.97
C VAL A 140 3.20 -6.07 -16.01
N TYR A 141 2.68 -6.86 -15.08
CA TYR A 141 2.81 -8.31 -15.10
C TYR A 141 2.08 -8.88 -16.34
N PRO A 142 2.64 -9.89 -17.05
CA PRO A 142 2.00 -10.45 -18.24
C PRO A 142 0.55 -10.88 -17.98
N ASN A 143 -0.34 -10.59 -18.93
CA ASN A 143 -1.77 -10.91 -18.87
C ASN A 143 -2.52 -10.23 -17.70
N THR A 144 -1.98 -9.15 -17.10
CA THR A 144 -2.74 -8.33 -16.16
C THR A 144 -4.02 -7.83 -16.81
N ARG A 145 -5.17 -8.10 -16.17
CA ARG A 145 -6.48 -7.68 -16.67
C ARG A 145 -6.97 -6.45 -15.92
N GLN A 146 -7.48 -5.48 -16.67
CA GLN A 146 -8.23 -4.35 -16.09
C GLN A 146 -9.60 -4.85 -15.63
N VAL A 147 -9.96 -4.53 -14.39
CA VAL A 147 -11.24 -4.98 -13.79
C VAL A 147 -11.94 -3.83 -13.07
N ALA A 148 -13.23 -3.97 -12.86
CA ALA A 148 -13.96 -3.10 -11.94
C ALA A 148 -13.77 -3.63 -10.50
N SER A 149 -13.59 -2.74 -9.53
CA SER A 149 -13.45 -3.13 -8.11
C SER A 149 -14.66 -3.90 -7.58
N GLY A 150 -15.86 -3.63 -8.10
CA GLY A 150 -17.10 -4.32 -7.69
C GLY A 150 -17.45 -5.56 -8.50
N SER A 151 -16.59 -6.03 -9.42
CA SER A 151 -16.86 -7.22 -10.24
C SER A 151 -15.55 -7.84 -10.72
N LEU A 152 -15.14 -8.92 -10.08
CA LEU A 152 -13.95 -9.68 -10.46
C LEU A 152 -14.32 -10.82 -11.39
N PRO A 153 -13.61 -11.01 -12.52
CA PRO A 153 -13.88 -12.09 -13.47
C PRO A 153 -13.34 -13.43 -12.96
N LEU A 154 -13.78 -13.83 -11.78
CA LEU A 154 -13.39 -15.04 -11.05
C LEU A 154 -14.62 -15.90 -10.77
N THR A 155 -14.44 -17.21 -10.83
CA THR A 155 -15.45 -18.18 -10.40
C THR A 155 -15.53 -18.20 -8.87
N ASP A 156 -16.73 -18.43 -8.35
CA ASP A 156 -16.97 -18.54 -6.91
C ASP A 156 -16.16 -19.69 -6.31
N GLY A 157 -15.54 -19.43 -5.17
CA GLY A 157 -14.89 -20.46 -4.38
C GLY A 157 -13.69 -21.15 -5.03
N THR A 158 -12.94 -20.48 -5.91
CA THR A 158 -11.83 -21.10 -6.67
C THR A 158 -10.44 -20.54 -6.33
N VAL A 159 -10.34 -19.48 -5.56
CA VAL A 159 -9.07 -18.79 -5.27
C VAL A 159 -8.55 -19.17 -3.91
N ASP A 160 -7.36 -19.75 -3.85
CA ASP A 160 -6.72 -20.15 -2.59
C ASP A 160 -6.12 -18.95 -1.84
N LEU A 161 -5.60 -17.96 -2.59
CA LEU A 161 -4.94 -16.80 -2.01
C LEU A 161 -5.22 -15.53 -2.80
N VAL A 162 -5.86 -14.55 -2.16
CA VAL A 162 -6.00 -13.19 -2.69
C VAL A 162 -4.99 -12.28 -1.99
N CYS A 163 -4.16 -11.60 -2.77
CA CYS A 163 -3.16 -10.64 -2.29
C CYS A 163 -3.59 -9.21 -2.61
N LEU A 164 -3.67 -8.36 -1.58
CA LEU A 164 -3.98 -6.93 -1.63
C LEU A 164 -2.81 -6.18 -0.98
N LEU A 165 -1.72 -5.99 -1.71
CA LEU A 165 -0.45 -5.52 -1.15
C LEU A 165 -0.25 -4.03 -1.41
N SER A 166 -0.56 -3.19 -0.40
CA SER A 166 -0.47 -1.73 -0.46
C SER A 166 -1.21 -1.10 -1.64
N ALA A 167 -2.42 -1.60 -1.93
CA ALA A 167 -3.21 -1.17 -3.07
C ALA A 167 -4.67 -0.83 -2.70
N ALA A 168 -5.25 -1.52 -1.72
CA ALA A 168 -6.67 -1.39 -1.39
C ALA A 168 -7.04 0.01 -0.84
N HIS A 169 -6.08 0.76 -0.29
CA HIS A 169 -6.29 2.14 0.18
C HIS A 169 -6.63 3.13 -0.94
N GLU A 170 -6.35 2.80 -2.21
CA GLU A 170 -6.75 3.63 -3.35
C GLU A 170 -8.28 3.67 -3.53
N ILE A 171 -9.00 2.67 -3.05
CA ILE A 171 -10.47 2.67 -2.99
C ILE A 171 -10.90 3.59 -1.85
N ARG A 172 -11.33 4.82 -2.18
CA ARG A 172 -11.67 5.84 -1.17
C ARG A 172 -13.08 5.69 -0.60
N SER A 173 -14.04 5.24 -1.42
CA SER A 173 -15.42 5.02 -0.99
C SER A 173 -15.54 3.81 -0.08
N HIS A 174 -16.20 3.97 1.06
CA HIS A 174 -16.43 2.86 1.99
C HIS A 174 -17.35 1.79 1.39
N GLN A 175 -18.38 2.20 0.64
CA GLN A 175 -19.26 1.27 -0.06
C GLN A 175 -18.53 0.48 -1.14
N GLU A 176 -17.64 1.13 -1.88
CA GLU A 176 -16.80 0.47 -2.88
C GLU A 176 -15.82 -0.53 -2.24
N LYS A 177 -15.23 -0.20 -1.05
CA LYS A 177 -14.41 -1.15 -0.29
C LYS A 177 -15.18 -2.43 0.05
N ILE A 178 -16.42 -2.26 0.55
CA ILE A 178 -17.28 -3.40 0.91
C ILE A 178 -17.60 -4.22 -0.34
N ALA A 179 -17.97 -3.60 -1.45
CA ALA A 179 -18.27 -4.29 -2.70
C ALA A 179 -17.04 -5.05 -3.23
N PHE A 180 -15.88 -4.41 -3.21
CA PHE A 180 -14.61 -5.02 -3.60
C PHE A 180 -14.24 -6.24 -2.74
N LEU A 181 -14.36 -6.10 -1.42
CA LEU A 181 -14.08 -7.19 -0.49
C LEU A 181 -15.12 -8.32 -0.58
N LYS A 182 -16.39 -8.03 -0.94
CA LYS A 182 -17.39 -9.05 -1.25
C LYS A 182 -16.98 -9.90 -2.45
N GLU A 183 -16.42 -9.29 -3.47
CA GLU A 183 -15.89 -10.02 -4.63
C GLU A 183 -14.68 -10.88 -4.26
N CYS A 184 -13.77 -10.35 -3.42
CA CYS A 184 -12.67 -11.16 -2.86
C CYS A 184 -13.21 -12.34 -2.03
N HIS A 185 -14.21 -12.11 -1.20
CA HIS A 185 -14.85 -13.16 -0.39
C HIS A 185 -15.50 -14.23 -1.28
N ARG A 186 -16.32 -13.81 -2.26
CA ARG A 186 -17.02 -14.72 -3.20
C ARG A 186 -16.04 -15.63 -3.93
N SER A 187 -14.90 -15.09 -4.35
CA SER A 187 -13.92 -15.84 -5.13
C SER A 187 -13.04 -16.77 -4.31
N CYS A 188 -12.88 -16.53 -2.98
CA CYS A 188 -12.08 -17.40 -2.12
C CYS A 188 -12.63 -18.82 -2.05
N ALA A 189 -11.75 -19.80 -2.20
CA ALA A 189 -12.04 -21.20 -1.97
C ALA A 189 -12.33 -21.49 -0.49
N PRO A 190 -13.04 -22.58 -0.15
CA PRO A 190 -13.11 -23.04 1.23
C PRO A 190 -11.69 -23.25 1.80
N GLY A 191 -11.37 -22.53 2.89
CA GLY A 191 -10.00 -22.48 3.45
C GLY A 191 -9.04 -21.54 2.75
N GLY A 192 -9.45 -20.87 1.69
CA GLY A 192 -8.71 -19.79 1.05
C GLY A 192 -8.62 -18.55 1.93
N LYS A 193 -7.70 -17.64 1.60
CA LYS A 193 -7.42 -16.46 2.41
C LYS A 193 -7.28 -15.20 1.57
N VAL A 194 -7.69 -14.08 2.16
CA VAL A 194 -7.31 -12.73 1.70
C VAL A 194 -6.21 -12.22 2.61
N ILE A 195 -5.07 -11.91 2.04
CA ILE A 195 -3.95 -11.25 2.71
C ILE A 195 -3.87 -9.82 2.21
N MET A 196 -4.14 -8.88 3.10
CA MET A 196 -4.04 -7.45 2.81
C MET A 196 -2.91 -6.85 3.64
N VAL A 197 -2.06 -6.03 3.04
CA VAL A 197 -1.02 -5.28 3.74
C VAL A 197 -1.22 -3.81 3.50
N GLU A 198 -1.35 -3.04 4.58
CA GLU A 198 -1.62 -1.60 4.49
C GLU A 198 -0.95 -0.81 5.61
N HIS A 199 -0.65 0.44 5.32
CA HIS A 199 -0.44 1.47 6.33
C HIS A 199 -1.78 1.82 6.98
N LEU A 200 -1.75 2.09 8.29
CA LEU A 200 -2.96 2.48 9.01
C LEU A 200 -2.93 3.95 9.42
N ARG A 201 -4.10 4.53 9.53
CA ARG A 201 -4.27 5.82 10.19
C ARG A 201 -4.16 5.62 11.70
N ASP A 202 -2.92 5.49 12.18
CA ASP A 202 -2.57 5.28 13.57
C ASP A 202 -1.45 6.25 14.00
N PHE A 203 -1.10 6.20 15.30
CA PHE A 203 -0.12 7.12 15.87
C PHE A 203 1.29 6.95 15.27
N SER A 204 1.72 5.73 15.00
CA SER A 204 3.02 5.47 14.38
C SER A 204 3.12 6.12 13.00
N ASN A 205 2.08 5.97 12.19
CA ASN A 205 2.02 6.56 10.86
C ASN A 205 1.81 8.09 10.92
N PHE A 206 1.15 8.63 11.96
CA PHE A 206 1.12 10.07 12.18
C PHE A 206 2.53 10.62 12.43
N LEU A 207 3.31 9.98 13.30
CA LEU A 207 4.70 10.38 13.52
C LEU A 207 5.56 10.25 12.25
N ALA A 208 5.36 9.18 11.47
CA ALA A 208 6.12 8.94 10.25
C ALA A 208 5.80 9.92 9.12
N PHE A 209 4.51 10.17 8.87
CA PHE A 209 4.02 10.86 7.67
C PHE A 209 3.33 12.18 7.95
N SER A 210 3.27 12.61 9.22
CA SER A 210 2.60 13.84 9.64
C SER A 210 1.19 13.91 9.04
N VAL A 211 0.80 15.01 8.43
CA VAL A 211 -0.53 15.15 7.78
C VAL A 211 -0.78 14.12 6.67
N GLY A 212 0.26 13.56 6.09
CA GLY A 212 0.14 12.50 5.06
C GLY A 212 -0.52 11.23 5.56
N PHE A 213 -0.51 10.95 6.88
CA PHE A 213 -1.19 9.78 7.46
C PHE A 213 -2.72 9.78 7.24
N THR A 214 -3.29 10.93 6.95
CA THR A 214 -4.73 11.06 6.64
C THR A 214 -5.10 10.35 5.34
N HIS A 215 -4.13 10.05 4.49
CA HIS A 215 -4.30 9.22 3.31
C HIS A 215 -4.69 7.79 3.66
N PHE A 216 -4.22 7.26 4.79
CA PHE A 216 -4.51 5.89 5.23
C PHE A 216 -5.87 5.77 5.90
N PHE A 217 -6.39 4.54 5.97
CA PHE A 217 -7.61 4.23 6.69
C PHE A 217 -7.29 3.64 8.07
N SER A 218 -8.24 3.81 9.00
CA SER A 218 -8.10 3.24 10.34
C SER A 218 -8.29 1.72 10.31
N ARG A 219 -7.77 1.05 11.35
CA ARG A 219 -8.05 -0.37 11.60
C ARG A 219 -9.55 -0.66 11.65
N SER A 220 -10.32 0.21 12.30
CA SER A 220 -11.77 0.03 12.41
C SER A 220 -12.49 0.11 11.06
N THR A 221 -12.04 0.99 10.17
CA THR A 221 -12.57 1.08 8.79
C THR A 221 -12.37 -0.22 8.03
N TRP A 222 -11.18 -0.81 8.10
CA TRP A 222 -10.91 -2.09 7.44
C TRP A 222 -11.69 -3.23 8.06
N LYS A 223 -11.72 -3.30 9.42
CA LYS A 223 -12.49 -4.33 10.13
C LYS A 223 -13.97 -4.30 9.76
N ASP A 224 -14.59 -3.12 9.75
CA ASP A 224 -16.00 -2.97 9.36
C ASP A 224 -16.23 -3.41 7.90
N ALA A 225 -15.31 -3.02 6.98
CA ALA A 225 -15.44 -3.38 5.58
C ALA A 225 -15.34 -4.90 5.36
N PHE A 226 -14.40 -5.59 6.02
CA PHE A 226 -14.28 -7.04 5.96
C PHE A 226 -15.49 -7.75 6.56
N GLN A 227 -15.97 -7.30 7.73
CA GLN A 227 -17.16 -7.87 8.38
C GLN A 227 -18.42 -7.74 7.50
N ARG A 228 -18.64 -6.56 6.91
CA ARG A 228 -19.76 -6.33 5.98
C ARG A 228 -19.60 -7.06 4.65
N ALA A 229 -18.40 -7.41 4.27
CA ALA A 229 -18.13 -8.25 3.12
C ALA A 229 -18.41 -9.73 3.36
N GLY A 230 -18.60 -10.17 4.62
CA GLY A 230 -18.97 -11.54 4.97
C GLY A 230 -17.83 -12.37 5.55
N PHE A 231 -16.61 -11.80 5.71
CA PHE A 231 -15.48 -12.54 6.28
C PHE A 231 -15.72 -12.95 7.73
N SER A 232 -15.50 -14.24 8.02
CA SER A 232 -15.67 -14.83 9.35
C SER A 232 -14.52 -14.51 10.29
N THR A 233 -13.30 -14.35 9.74
CA THR A 233 -12.09 -14.03 10.50
C THR A 233 -11.47 -12.72 10.04
N PHE A 234 -10.87 -12.01 10.98
CA PHE A 234 -10.11 -10.79 10.75
C PHE A 234 -8.99 -10.74 11.78
N GLN A 235 -7.80 -11.17 11.37
CA GLN A 235 -6.61 -11.12 12.21
C GLN A 235 -5.66 -10.04 11.69
N GLU A 236 -5.09 -9.28 12.61
CA GLU A 236 -4.09 -8.26 12.30
C GLU A 236 -2.78 -8.59 12.99
N THR A 237 -1.70 -8.58 12.23
CA THR A 237 -0.33 -8.68 12.72
C THR A 237 0.47 -7.48 12.26
N LYS A 238 1.18 -6.81 13.16
CA LYS A 238 2.10 -5.75 12.78
C LYS A 238 3.34 -6.36 12.11
N PHE A 239 3.52 -6.03 10.83
CA PHE A 239 4.73 -6.40 10.09
C PHE A 239 5.91 -5.49 10.45
N THR A 240 5.62 -4.19 10.57
CA THR A 240 6.50 -3.14 11.08
C THR A 240 5.68 -2.22 11.97
N PRO A 241 6.26 -1.28 12.72
CA PRO A 241 5.48 -0.27 13.43
C PRO A 241 4.52 0.51 12.53
N PHE A 242 4.77 0.53 11.21
CA PHE A 242 4.08 1.35 10.23
C PHE A 242 3.15 0.57 9.30
N MET A 243 3.30 -0.74 9.18
CA MET A 243 2.46 -1.59 8.32
C MET A 243 1.83 -2.74 9.09
N SER A 244 0.58 -3.02 8.75
CA SER A 244 -0.18 -4.16 9.27
C SER A 244 -0.49 -5.15 8.16
N ILE A 245 -0.39 -6.43 8.48
CA ILE A 245 -0.89 -7.54 7.68
C ILE A 245 -2.25 -7.92 8.24
N PHE A 246 -3.24 -8.01 7.38
CA PHE A 246 -4.56 -8.54 7.68
C PHE A 246 -4.72 -9.88 7.01
N GLU A 247 -5.02 -10.89 7.81
CA GLU A 247 -5.38 -12.23 7.37
C GLU A 247 -6.87 -12.44 7.60
N CYS A 248 -7.61 -12.66 6.51
CA CYS A 248 -9.07 -12.79 6.53
C CYS A 248 -9.50 -14.04 5.78
N GLN A 249 -10.47 -14.77 6.36
CA GLN A 249 -11.05 -15.96 5.75
C GLN A 249 -12.56 -15.79 5.59
N PRO A 250 -13.15 -16.34 4.52
CA PRO A 250 -14.59 -16.40 4.32
C PRO A 250 -15.36 -17.02 5.46
#